data_a0b30510205dfe7e58eb39d3c842192a
#
_entry.id   a0b30510205dfe7e58eb39d3c842192a
#
_cell.length_a   1.000
_cell.length_b   1.000
_cell.length_c   1.000
_cell.angle_alpha   90.00
_cell.angle_beta   90.00
_cell.angle_gamma   90.00
#
_symmetry.space_group_name_H-M   'P 1'
#
loop_
_entity.id
_entity.type
_entity.pdbx_description
1 polymer ?
#
loop_
_entity_poly.entity_id
_entity_poly.type
_entity_poly.pdbx_seq_one_letter_code
_entity_poly.pdbx_strand_id
1 'polypeptide(L)'
;MKAAKSERYFMSIKKNFFYSSFLTLANYIFPLLTFPYVSRILGADSIGKYNFIDNIIQILIIMSMLGIGTVGVREIAQTKTSQERLNKSFTALLAFNALSTFIAIILLLILLYVVPKFTDYRDLLIVGGLKLLSTFLLIDWLYRGLEDFKFITQRTLIIRILFVISVFLFVKNKEDY
;
A
#
# COMPACT_ATOMS: atom_id res chain seq x y z
N MET A 1 17.67 0.25 -37.38
CA MET A 1 16.42 0.01 -36.62
C MET A 1 16.64 -0.74 -35.29
N LYS A 2 17.49 -1.76 -35.18
CA LYS A 2 17.79 -2.48 -33.92
C LYS A 2 18.51 -1.59 -32.87
N ALA A 3 19.45 -0.73 -33.25
CA ALA A 3 20.19 0.16 -32.35
C ALA A 3 19.27 1.18 -31.66
N ALA A 4 18.40 1.86 -32.40
CA ALA A 4 17.46 2.83 -31.84
C ALA A 4 16.39 2.21 -30.90
N LYS A 5 16.06 0.91 -31.08
CA LYS A 5 15.19 0.16 -30.16
C LYS A 5 15.95 -0.22 -28.88
N SER A 6 17.24 -0.55 -28.99
CA SER A 6 18.13 -0.83 -27.85
C SER A 6 18.33 0.43 -26.99
N GLU A 7 18.64 1.58 -27.58
CA GLU A 7 18.83 2.82 -26.84
C GLU A 7 17.53 3.27 -26.12
N ARG A 8 16.36 3.16 -26.75
CA ARG A 8 15.09 3.44 -26.09
C ARG A 8 14.82 2.50 -24.92
N TYR A 9 15.18 1.24 -25.04
CA TYR A 9 15.05 0.26 -23.96
C TYR A 9 15.94 0.60 -22.77
N PHE A 10 17.21 0.92 -23.01
CA PHE A 10 18.15 1.34 -21.96
C PHE A 10 17.76 2.67 -21.30
N MET A 11 17.24 3.64 -22.05
CA MET A 11 16.73 4.89 -21.47
C MET A 11 15.49 4.63 -20.61
N SER A 12 14.61 3.70 -20.99
CA SER A 12 13.45 3.30 -20.20
C SER A 12 13.87 2.65 -18.88
N ILE A 13 14.86 1.75 -18.89
CA ILE A 13 15.38 1.09 -17.69
C ILE A 13 15.99 2.13 -16.72
N LYS A 14 16.86 3.02 -17.20
CA LYS A 14 17.48 4.06 -16.37
C LYS A 14 16.42 4.96 -15.73
N LYS A 15 15.41 5.36 -16.49
CA LYS A 15 14.32 6.18 -16.02
C LYS A 15 13.48 5.47 -14.94
N ASN A 16 13.12 4.22 -15.18
CA ASN A 16 12.37 3.40 -14.23
C ASN A 16 13.17 3.14 -12.95
N PHE A 17 14.47 2.88 -13.08
CA PHE A 17 15.38 2.76 -11.95
C PHE A 17 15.41 4.04 -11.10
N PHE A 18 15.52 5.20 -11.73
CA PHE A 18 15.50 6.49 -11.03
C PHE A 18 14.19 6.70 -10.25
N TYR A 19 13.04 6.48 -10.88
CA TYR A 19 11.74 6.59 -10.20
C TYR A 19 11.59 5.58 -9.06
N SER A 20 12.01 4.34 -9.26
CA SER A 20 11.96 3.31 -8.22
C SER A 20 12.87 3.65 -7.03
N SER A 21 14.10 4.14 -7.30
CA SER A 21 15.04 4.56 -6.25
C SER A 21 14.51 5.77 -5.49
N PHE A 22 13.94 6.75 -6.18
CA PHE A 22 13.34 7.92 -5.55
C PHE A 22 12.13 7.54 -4.69
N LEU A 23 11.28 6.63 -5.17
CA LEU A 23 10.17 6.09 -4.39
C LEU A 23 10.66 5.38 -3.12
N THR A 24 11.73 4.59 -3.24
CA THR A 24 12.34 3.91 -2.10
C THR A 24 12.86 4.89 -1.06
N LEU A 25 13.59 5.94 -1.48
CA LEU A 25 14.05 7.00 -0.59
C LEU A 25 12.88 7.71 0.10
N ALA A 26 11.84 8.04 -0.64
CA ALA A 26 10.63 8.64 -0.08
C ALA A 26 9.99 7.74 1.00
N ASN A 27 10.03 6.41 0.85
CA ASN A 27 9.52 5.48 1.84
C ASN A 27 10.19 5.60 3.22
N TYR A 28 11.43 6.06 3.28
CA TYR A 28 12.18 6.26 4.52
C TYR A 28 12.11 7.71 5.01
N ILE A 29 12.19 8.68 4.11
CA ILE A 29 12.22 10.10 4.47
C ILE A 29 10.91 10.55 5.13
N PHE A 30 9.75 10.19 4.57
CA PHE A 30 8.47 10.63 5.11
C PHE A 30 8.20 10.14 6.54
N PRO A 31 8.36 8.84 6.88
CA PRO A 31 8.26 8.40 8.27
C PRO A 31 9.29 9.04 9.20
N LEU A 32 10.53 9.26 8.72
CA LEU A 32 11.56 9.92 9.51
C LEU A 32 11.19 11.35 9.91
N LEU A 33 10.45 12.06 9.08
CA LEU A 33 9.97 13.40 9.37
C LEU A 33 8.74 13.40 10.29
N THR A 34 7.80 12.49 10.08
CA THR A 34 6.54 12.47 10.79
C THR A 34 6.61 11.77 12.14
N PHE A 35 7.37 10.68 12.26
CA PHE A 35 7.41 9.87 13.47
C PHE A 35 7.92 10.61 14.71
N PRO A 36 9.02 11.40 14.66
CA PRO A 36 9.47 12.18 15.83
C PRO A 36 8.46 13.23 16.26
N TYR A 37 7.76 13.84 15.33
CA TYR A 37 6.71 14.83 15.62
C TYR A 37 5.52 14.15 16.32
N VAL A 38 4.96 13.12 15.69
CA VAL A 38 3.81 12.39 16.23
C VAL A 38 4.12 11.78 17.60
N SER A 39 5.32 11.20 17.78
CA SER A 39 5.72 10.58 19.05
C SER A 39 5.83 11.57 20.20
N ARG A 40 6.22 12.80 19.91
CA ARG A 40 6.28 13.86 20.96
C ARG A 40 4.90 14.33 21.39
N ILE A 41 3.94 14.40 20.47
CA ILE A 41 2.59 14.89 20.75
C ILE A 41 1.74 13.80 21.40
N LEU A 42 1.63 12.64 20.77
CA LEU A 42 0.75 11.57 21.23
C LEU A 42 1.29 10.80 22.44
N GLY A 43 2.62 10.78 22.62
CA GLY A 43 3.28 10.03 23.67
C GLY A 43 3.38 8.52 23.37
N ALA A 44 4.15 7.80 24.21
CA ALA A 44 4.49 6.40 23.99
C ALA A 44 3.29 5.45 24.08
N ASP A 45 2.33 5.73 24.96
CA ASP A 45 1.16 4.88 25.16
C ASP A 45 0.25 4.85 23.91
N SER A 46 -0.12 6.03 23.39
CA SER A 46 -0.97 6.15 22.20
C SER A 46 -0.30 5.52 20.98
N ILE A 47 1.00 5.75 20.79
CA ILE A 47 1.78 5.12 19.71
C ILE A 47 1.83 3.61 19.89
N GLY A 48 1.99 3.12 21.12
CA GLY A 48 1.95 1.69 21.41
C GLY A 48 0.63 1.04 21.00
N LYS A 49 -0.50 1.68 21.35
CA LYS A 49 -1.85 1.22 20.96
C LYS A 49 -2.03 1.22 19.45
N TYR A 50 -1.67 2.32 18.78
CA TYR A 50 -1.73 2.41 17.33
C TYR A 50 -0.89 1.32 16.65
N ASN A 51 0.38 1.17 17.03
CA ASN A 51 1.27 0.17 16.44
C ASN A 51 0.77 -1.26 16.66
N PHE A 52 0.21 -1.55 17.82
CA PHE A 52 -0.38 -2.86 18.11
C PHE A 52 -1.49 -3.19 17.13
N ILE A 53 -2.43 -2.27 16.93
CA ILE A 53 -3.54 -2.45 16.00
C ILE A 53 -3.05 -2.44 14.55
N ASP A 54 -2.14 -1.53 14.18
CA ASP A 54 -1.61 -1.46 12.82
C ASP A 54 -0.88 -2.76 12.42
N ASN A 55 -0.16 -3.39 13.34
CA ASN A 55 0.47 -4.69 13.09
C ASN A 55 -0.56 -5.80 12.81
N ILE A 56 -1.68 -5.84 13.54
CA ILE A 56 -2.76 -6.80 13.28
C ILE A 56 -3.34 -6.58 11.88
N ILE A 57 -3.65 -5.34 11.55
CA ILE A 57 -4.17 -4.97 10.22
C ILE A 57 -3.14 -5.31 9.13
N GLN A 58 -1.85 -5.07 9.37
CA GLN A 58 -0.79 -5.39 8.42
C GLN A 58 -0.68 -6.90 8.15
N ILE A 59 -0.84 -7.74 9.17
CA ILE A 59 -0.91 -9.20 8.99
C ILE A 59 -2.09 -9.58 8.10
N LEU A 60 -3.27 -9.00 8.33
CA LEU A 60 -4.44 -9.25 7.50
C LEU A 60 -4.25 -8.77 6.05
N ILE A 61 -3.58 -7.63 5.85
CA ILE A 61 -3.21 -7.12 4.52
C ILE A 61 -2.27 -8.11 3.81
N ILE A 62 -1.24 -8.61 4.49
CA ILE A 62 -0.32 -9.59 3.91
C ILE A 62 -1.08 -10.86 3.53
N MET A 63 -1.98 -11.33 4.38
CA MET A 63 -2.83 -12.49 4.09
C MET A 63 -3.78 -12.22 2.91
N SER A 64 -4.38 -11.04 2.81
CA SER A 64 -5.27 -10.70 1.70
C SER A 64 -4.55 -10.61 0.36
N MET A 65 -3.28 -10.22 0.37
CA MET A 65 -2.50 -10.11 -0.87
C MET A 65 -2.04 -11.47 -1.42
N LEU A 66 -1.86 -12.51 -0.59
CA LEU A 66 -1.52 -13.91 -0.98
C LEU A 66 -0.53 -14.02 -2.15
N GLY A 67 0.51 -13.19 -2.15
CA GLY A 67 1.53 -13.19 -3.20
C GLY A 67 1.14 -12.47 -4.50
N ILE A 68 -0.05 -11.84 -4.60
CA ILE A 68 -0.48 -11.07 -5.78
C ILE A 68 0.54 -10.01 -6.18
N GLY A 69 1.21 -9.39 -5.21
CA GLY A 69 2.27 -8.40 -5.45
C GLY A 69 3.41 -8.94 -6.32
N THR A 70 3.70 -10.24 -6.27
CA THR A 70 4.77 -10.88 -7.06
C THR A 70 4.21 -11.59 -8.29
N VAL A 71 3.21 -12.43 -8.09
CA VAL A 71 2.59 -13.21 -9.17
C VAL A 71 1.88 -12.28 -10.16
N GLY A 72 1.14 -11.28 -9.66
CA GLY A 72 0.44 -10.32 -10.50
C GLY A 72 1.40 -9.49 -11.35
N VAL A 73 2.50 -9.00 -10.80
CA VAL A 73 3.54 -8.27 -11.57
C VAL A 73 4.07 -9.14 -12.71
N ARG A 74 4.38 -10.41 -12.44
CA ARG A 74 4.89 -11.35 -13.44
C ARG A 74 3.85 -11.62 -14.53
N GLU A 75 2.62 -11.92 -14.15
CA GLU A 75 1.53 -12.23 -15.07
C GLU A 75 1.22 -11.06 -16.00
N ILE A 76 1.11 -9.84 -15.47
CA ILE A 76 0.90 -8.64 -16.26
C ILE A 76 2.08 -8.38 -17.21
N ALA A 77 3.32 -8.54 -16.74
CA ALA A 77 4.50 -8.37 -17.59
C ALA A 77 4.52 -9.35 -18.77
N GLN A 78 4.03 -10.58 -18.59
CA GLN A 78 3.95 -11.59 -19.65
C GLN A 78 2.80 -11.33 -20.63
N THR A 79 1.70 -10.74 -20.18
CA THR A 79 0.48 -10.55 -20.98
C THR A 79 0.37 -9.15 -21.59
N LYS A 80 1.24 -8.21 -21.23
CA LYS A 80 1.19 -6.78 -21.67
C LYS A 80 1.25 -6.58 -23.20
N THR A 81 1.66 -7.57 -23.98
CA THR A 81 1.73 -7.48 -25.46
C THR A 81 0.39 -7.72 -26.16
N SER A 82 -0.61 -8.30 -25.48
CA SER A 82 -1.94 -8.59 -26.01
C SER A 82 -2.99 -8.01 -25.08
N GLN A 83 -3.77 -7.04 -25.56
CA GLN A 83 -4.80 -6.38 -24.76
C GLN A 83 -5.86 -7.36 -24.22
N GLU A 84 -6.24 -8.35 -25.01
CA GLU A 84 -7.22 -9.36 -24.59
C GLU A 84 -6.68 -10.21 -23.43
N ARG A 85 -5.43 -10.71 -23.54
CA ARG A 85 -4.79 -11.47 -22.46
C ARG A 85 -4.56 -10.64 -21.22
N LEU A 86 -4.14 -9.38 -21.39
CA LEU A 86 -3.95 -8.44 -20.30
C LEU A 86 -5.25 -8.23 -19.51
N ASN A 87 -6.36 -7.97 -20.21
CA ASN A 87 -7.66 -7.77 -19.57
C ASN A 87 -8.12 -9.02 -18.82
N LYS A 88 -7.93 -10.20 -19.39
CA LYS A 88 -8.28 -11.48 -18.74
C LYS A 88 -7.47 -11.71 -17.49
N SER A 89 -6.14 -11.56 -17.55
CA SER A 89 -5.25 -11.69 -16.37
C SER A 89 -5.56 -10.64 -15.31
N PHE A 90 -5.78 -9.39 -15.70
CA PHE A 90 -6.16 -8.33 -14.78
C PHE A 90 -7.46 -8.64 -14.04
N THR A 91 -8.52 -9.03 -14.76
CA THR A 91 -9.82 -9.35 -14.15
C THR A 91 -9.71 -10.55 -13.21
N ALA A 92 -8.98 -11.59 -13.58
CA ALA A 92 -8.79 -12.77 -12.75
C ALA A 92 -8.03 -12.44 -11.46
N LEU A 93 -6.94 -11.68 -11.55
CA LEU A 93 -6.15 -11.24 -10.39
C LEU A 93 -6.94 -10.30 -9.48
N LEU A 94 -7.71 -9.38 -10.06
CA LEU A 94 -8.56 -8.46 -9.30
C LEU A 94 -9.66 -9.22 -8.55
N ALA A 95 -10.33 -10.17 -9.20
CA ALA A 95 -11.35 -11.01 -8.58
C ALA A 95 -10.78 -11.84 -7.42
N PHE A 96 -9.60 -12.42 -7.62
CA PHE A 96 -8.90 -13.15 -6.57
C PHE A 96 -8.52 -12.25 -5.39
N ASN A 97 -8.01 -11.05 -5.65
CA ASN A 97 -7.69 -10.07 -4.61
C ASN A 97 -8.95 -9.62 -3.85
N ALA A 98 -10.05 -9.40 -4.56
CA ALA A 98 -11.34 -9.07 -3.94
C ALA A 98 -11.81 -10.15 -2.97
N LEU A 99 -11.76 -11.42 -3.41
CA LEU A 99 -12.14 -12.57 -2.59
C LEU A 99 -11.24 -12.68 -1.35
N SER A 100 -9.93 -12.59 -1.52
CA SER A 100 -8.97 -12.67 -0.42
C SER A 100 -9.15 -11.51 0.58
N THR A 101 -9.41 -10.30 0.09
CA THR A 101 -9.68 -9.13 0.95
C THR A 101 -11.00 -9.30 1.69
N PHE A 102 -12.02 -9.84 1.05
CA PHE A 102 -13.31 -10.15 1.70
C PHE A 102 -13.15 -11.16 2.84
N ILE A 103 -12.35 -12.22 2.62
CA ILE A 103 -12.02 -13.20 3.67
C ILE A 103 -11.27 -12.53 4.83
N ALA A 104 -10.30 -11.67 4.53
CA ALA A 104 -9.55 -10.94 5.56
C ALA A 104 -10.43 -10.00 6.38
N ILE A 105 -11.44 -9.37 5.77
CA ILE A 105 -12.43 -8.54 6.48
C ILE A 105 -13.30 -9.40 7.40
N ILE A 106 -13.77 -10.55 6.92
CA ILE A 106 -14.55 -11.48 7.78
C ILE A 106 -13.69 -11.90 8.97
N LEU A 107 -12.43 -12.22 8.76
CA LEU A 107 -11.48 -12.58 9.83
C LEU A 107 -11.32 -11.43 10.84
N LEU A 108 -11.20 -10.18 10.37
CA LEU A 108 -11.15 -9.00 11.23
C LEU A 108 -12.43 -8.88 12.09
N LEU A 109 -13.60 -9.08 11.50
CA LEU A 109 -14.86 -9.04 12.23
C LEU A 109 -14.97 -10.16 13.28
N ILE A 110 -14.51 -11.35 12.95
CA ILE A 110 -14.43 -12.48 13.89
C ILE A 110 -13.49 -12.14 15.07
N LEU A 111 -12.31 -11.57 14.77
CA LEU A 111 -11.36 -11.16 15.81
C LEU A 111 -11.94 -10.09 16.73
N LEU A 112 -12.70 -9.11 16.19
CA LEU A 112 -13.41 -8.10 16.96
C LEU A 112 -14.44 -8.70 17.92
N TYR A 113 -15.10 -9.78 17.51
CA TYR A 113 -16.13 -10.43 18.31
C TYR A 113 -15.55 -11.39 19.35
N VAL A 114 -14.51 -12.16 18.96
CA VAL A 114 -13.96 -13.26 19.79
C VAL A 114 -12.99 -12.76 20.84
N VAL A 115 -12.25 -11.66 20.57
CA VAL A 115 -11.21 -11.15 21.47
C VAL A 115 -11.75 -9.97 22.29
N PRO A 116 -12.11 -10.16 23.59
CA PRO A 116 -12.71 -9.09 24.41
C PRO A 116 -11.83 -7.83 24.50
N LYS A 117 -10.49 -8.01 24.52
CA LYS A 117 -9.53 -6.90 24.58
C LYS A 117 -9.62 -5.96 23.37
N PHE A 118 -10.13 -6.41 22.23
CA PHE A 118 -10.27 -5.60 21.03
C PHE A 118 -11.45 -4.63 21.09
N THR A 119 -12.35 -4.82 22.04
CA THR A 119 -13.45 -3.87 22.31
C THR A 119 -12.90 -2.50 22.70
N ASP A 120 -11.79 -2.45 23.46
CA ASP A 120 -11.15 -1.21 23.88
C ASP A 120 -10.48 -0.47 22.72
N TYR A 121 -10.24 -1.14 21.60
CA TYR A 121 -9.58 -0.62 20.39
C TYR A 121 -10.50 -0.61 19.17
N ARG A 122 -11.82 -0.67 19.40
CA ARG A 122 -12.81 -0.81 18.33
C ARG A 122 -12.67 0.25 17.24
N ASP A 123 -12.51 1.51 17.63
CA ASP A 123 -12.43 2.62 16.67
C ASP A 123 -11.18 2.52 15.81
N LEU A 124 -10.04 2.20 16.41
CA LEU A 124 -8.78 1.97 15.67
C LEU A 124 -8.89 0.76 14.73
N LEU A 125 -9.58 -0.30 15.12
CA LEU A 125 -9.80 -1.49 14.27
C LEU A 125 -10.76 -1.21 13.11
N ILE A 126 -11.78 -0.35 13.31
CA ILE A 126 -12.66 0.11 12.22
C ILE A 126 -11.86 0.93 11.20
N VAL A 127 -11.07 1.89 11.65
CA VAL A 127 -10.18 2.67 10.77
C VAL A 127 -9.16 1.76 10.07
N GLY A 128 -8.60 0.79 10.79
CA GLY A 128 -7.72 -0.24 10.23
C GLY A 128 -8.43 -1.10 9.18
N GLY A 129 -9.71 -1.42 9.37
CA GLY A 129 -10.55 -2.09 8.38
C GLY A 129 -10.73 -1.28 7.09
N LEU A 130 -10.87 0.04 7.20
CA LEU A 130 -10.88 0.93 6.02
C LEU A 130 -9.52 0.92 5.30
N LYS A 131 -8.41 0.87 6.04
CA LYS A 131 -7.08 0.67 5.45
C LYS A 131 -6.99 -0.66 4.71
N LEU A 132 -7.49 -1.75 5.29
CA LEU A 132 -7.54 -3.07 4.64
C LEU A 132 -8.37 -3.04 3.35
N LEU A 133 -9.54 -2.39 3.36
CA LEU A 133 -10.36 -2.19 2.16
C LEU A 133 -9.64 -1.35 1.10
N SER A 134 -8.93 -0.29 1.49
CA SER A 134 -8.22 0.56 0.55
C SER A 134 -7.09 -0.16 -0.18
N THR A 135 -6.49 -1.20 0.43
CA THR A 135 -5.43 -1.98 -0.23
C THR A 135 -5.93 -2.78 -1.44
N PHE A 136 -7.19 -3.19 -1.46
CA PHE A 136 -7.81 -3.80 -2.64
C PHE A 136 -7.81 -2.84 -3.85
N LEU A 137 -8.00 -1.54 -3.62
CA LEU A 137 -7.98 -0.51 -4.67
C LEU A 137 -6.58 -0.12 -5.13
N LEU A 138 -5.55 -0.49 -4.36
CA LEU A 138 -4.16 -0.22 -4.68
C LEU A 138 -3.60 -1.29 -5.63
N ILE A 139 -3.89 -1.16 -6.92
CA ILE A 139 -3.44 -2.06 -7.98
C ILE A 139 -1.98 -1.80 -8.42
N ASP A 140 -1.07 -1.61 -7.47
CA ASP A 140 0.35 -1.33 -7.74
C ASP A 140 1.02 -2.42 -8.59
N TRP A 141 0.62 -3.68 -8.40
CA TRP A 141 1.12 -4.81 -9.16
C TRP A 141 0.85 -4.68 -10.66
N LEU A 142 -0.27 -4.04 -11.07
CA LEU A 142 -0.58 -3.77 -12.48
C LEU A 142 0.46 -2.80 -13.07
N TYR A 143 0.65 -1.64 -12.45
CA TYR A 143 1.57 -0.62 -12.95
C TYR A 143 3.03 -1.06 -12.90
N ARG A 144 3.41 -1.88 -11.90
CA ARG A 144 4.73 -2.52 -11.85
C ARG A 144 4.93 -3.51 -13.00
N GLY A 145 3.93 -4.33 -13.30
CA GLY A 145 3.95 -5.26 -14.43
C GLY A 145 3.99 -4.57 -15.79
N LEU A 146 3.33 -3.41 -15.91
CA LEU A 146 3.39 -2.53 -17.08
C LEU A 146 4.68 -1.69 -17.16
N GLU A 147 5.53 -1.72 -16.12
CA GLU A 147 6.75 -0.92 -15.98
C GLU A 147 6.48 0.60 -15.94
N ASP A 148 5.28 1.01 -15.52
CA ASP A 148 4.94 2.44 -15.36
C ASP A 148 5.26 2.95 -13.95
N PHE A 149 6.54 2.97 -13.62
CA PHE A 149 7.04 3.45 -12.34
C PHE A 149 6.83 4.96 -12.15
N LYS A 150 6.71 5.72 -13.25
CA LYS A 150 6.42 7.15 -13.18
C LYS A 150 5.08 7.39 -12.50
N PHE A 151 4.04 6.69 -12.93
CA PHE A 151 2.69 6.82 -12.35
C PHE A 151 2.68 6.44 -10.86
N ILE A 152 3.30 5.30 -10.50
CA ILE A 152 3.38 4.85 -9.11
C ILE A 152 4.06 5.91 -8.25
N THR A 153 5.21 6.43 -8.72
CA THR A 153 6.00 7.42 -7.97
C THR A 153 5.20 8.71 -7.77
N GLN A 154 4.60 9.26 -8.82
CA GLN A 154 3.82 10.49 -8.74
C GLN A 154 2.63 10.35 -7.79
N ARG A 155 1.82 9.30 -7.94
CA ARG A 155 0.69 9.02 -7.07
C ARG A 155 1.11 8.89 -5.60
N THR A 156 2.15 8.07 -5.34
CA THR A 156 2.61 7.83 -3.98
C THR A 156 3.16 9.10 -3.34
N LEU A 157 3.90 9.92 -4.08
CA LEU A 157 4.43 11.19 -3.56
C LEU A 157 3.31 12.16 -3.21
N ILE A 158 2.30 12.31 -4.09
CA ILE A 158 1.16 13.19 -3.82
C ILE A 158 0.45 12.76 -2.53
N ILE A 159 0.13 11.47 -2.40
CA ILE A 159 -0.53 10.94 -1.22
C ILE A 159 0.31 11.18 0.05
N ARG A 160 1.64 10.98 -0.02
CA ARG A 160 2.53 11.18 1.13
C ARG A 160 2.65 12.64 1.53
N ILE A 161 2.76 13.54 0.56
CA ILE A 161 2.80 14.98 0.83
C ILE A 161 1.49 15.41 1.52
N LEU A 162 0.34 14.98 1.00
CA LEU A 162 -0.95 15.25 1.62
C LEU A 162 -1.03 14.66 3.03
N PHE A 163 -0.54 13.44 3.23
CA PHE A 163 -0.48 12.80 4.55
C PHE A 163 0.38 13.62 5.53
N VAL A 164 1.59 14.03 5.15
CA VAL A 164 2.46 14.85 6.00
C VAL A 164 1.78 16.17 6.36
N ILE A 165 1.20 16.85 5.38
CA ILE A 165 0.46 18.09 5.61
C ILE A 165 -0.69 17.84 6.60
N SER A 166 -1.46 16.77 6.40
CA SER A 166 -2.57 16.40 7.29
C SER A 166 -2.09 16.14 8.73
N VAL A 167 -0.99 15.41 8.90
CA VAL A 167 -0.41 15.15 10.22
C VAL A 167 -0.08 16.46 10.94
N PHE A 168 0.61 17.39 10.27
CA PHE A 168 0.96 18.68 10.91
C PHE A 168 -0.23 19.61 11.14
N LEU A 169 -1.31 19.49 10.37
CA LEU A 169 -2.51 20.29 10.54
C LEU A 169 -3.42 19.77 11.65
N PHE A 170 -3.60 18.46 11.72
CA PHE A 170 -4.62 17.82 12.58
C PHE A 170 -4.04 17.27 13.89
N VAL A 171 -2.81 16.76 13.91
CA VAL A 171 -2.22 16.20 15.13
C VAL A 171 -1.54 17.29 15.93
N LYS A 172 -2.24 17.85 16.91
CA LYS A 172 -1.77 18.94 17.79
C LYS A 172 -1.80 18.57 19.27
N ASN A 173 -2.71 17.69 19.66
CA ASN A 173 -2.96 17.31 21.04
C ASN A 173 -2.84 15.78 21.22
N LYS A 174 -2.73 15.34 22.49
CA LYS A 174 -2.63 13.91 22.82
C LYS A 174 -3.89 13.10 22.47
N GLU A 175 -5.02 13.77 22.30
CA GLU A 175 -6.31 13.15 22.03
C GLU A 175 -6.60 12.99 20.51
N ASP A 176 -5.70 13.50 19.65
CA ASP A 176 -5.86 13.50 18.19
C ASP A 176 -5.38 12.19 17.53
N TYR A 177 -5.52 11.03 18.23
CA TYR A 177 -5.06 9.73 17.69
C TYR A 177 -6.21 8.81 17.31
#